data_09a83d2b8302d53bf96302e1c681dee9
#
_entry.id   09a83d2b8302d53bf96302e1c681dee9
#
_cell.length_a   1.000
_cell.length_b   1.000
_cell.length_c   1.000
_cell.angle_alpha   90.00
_cell.angle_beta   90.00
_cell.angle_gamma   90.00
#
_symmetry.space_group_name_H-M   'P 1'
#
loop_
_entity.id
_entity.type
_entity.pdbx_description
1 polymer ?
#
loop_
_entity_poly.entity_id
_entity_poly.type
_entity_poly.pdbx_seq_one_letter_code
_entity_poly.pdbx_strand_id
1 'polypeptide(L)'
;MRFTMSVLAAALLVPSLAAAQTIKVGIANDISGPFSALGAEARDGFNLAIKQLGGKLGGQPAEFIQTDMAGNPDQARQLVSRYLQREKIDFFTGPIGSNVALAVGPSLFAAKVPYLSNNPGPSQYAGAQCNAYWFGTSYQNDAFHTAAGKMAKDRGFKNMFILAPDYPAGKDALTGFKRGYEVAVSQELYSKLGQIDYAAEIAQIRAAKPDALYIFLPGGMGINFIKQFNAAGLAQSIKLIGPGFSADEDVIQAVGEPMLGMVNTAEWAHDLDVPANKAFVAAFRKEYNNRYPSVYAAQAFDVIMSMDAAVKQAGGKASDREAILTALKKADFQSVRGKFAYGKNNYPIQAYYVRTIVKDADGRVTNKLDGKVFESYQDVYVDECKL
;
A
#
# COMPACT_ATOMS: atom_id res chain seq x y z
N MET A 1 85.34 -19.03 -7.98
CA MET A 1 84.34 -18.12 -7.38
C MET A 1 83.09 -18.21 -8.21
N ARG A 2 82.02 -18.88 -7.69
CA ARG A 2 80.74 -18.97 -8.33
C ARG A 2 79.77 -18.06 -7.53
N PHE A 3 79.28 -16.99 -8.14
CA PHE A 3 78.22 -16.13 -7.58
C PHE A 3 76.88 -16.72 -7.88
N THR A 4 76.13 -17.10 -6.87
CA THR A 4 74.70 -17.46 -6.95
C THR A 4 73.87 -16.21 -6.75
N MET A 5 73.17 -15.74 -7.78
CA MET A 5 72.15 -14.69 -7.70
C MET A 5 70.85 -15.30 -7.23
N SER A 6 70.38 -14.94 -6.01
CA SER A 6 69.09 -15.27 -5.50
C SER A 6 68.08 -14.21 -6.01
N VAL A 7 67.13 -14.64 -6.85
CA VAL A 7 66.01 -13.79 -7.31
C VAL A 7 64.92 -13.88 -6.26
N LEU A 8 64.65 -12.79 -5.55
CA LEU A 8 63.51 -12.62 -4.62
C LEU A 8 62.27 -12.31 -5.45
N ALA A 9 61.35 -13.27 -5.57
CA ALA A 9 60.06 -13.04 -6.20
C ALA A 9 59.11 -12.34 -5.19
N ALA A 10 58.88 -11.06 -5.36
CA ALA A 10 57.87 -10.32 -4.62
C ALA A 10 56.47 -10.66 -5.18
N ALA A 11 55.68 -11.45 -4.45
CA ALA A 11 54.27 -11.73 -4.76
C ALA A 11 53.43 -10.47 -4.48
N LEU A 12 53.01 -9.78 -5.51
CA LEU A 12 52.04 -8.71 -5.46
C LEU A 12 50.65 -9.31 -5.08
N LEU A 13 50.24 -9.18 -3.82
CA LEU A 13 48.88 -9.40 -3.36
C LEU A 13 47.99 -8.30 -3.97
N VAL A 14 47.37 -8.57 -5.11
CA VAL A 14 46.30 -7.73 -5.64
C VAL A 14 45.04 -8.01 -4.77
N PRO A 15 44.53 -7.02 -4.02
CA PRO A 15 43.28 -7.23 -3.33
C PRO A 15 42.20 -7.46 -4.40
N SER A 16 41.58 -8.64 -4.42
CA SER A 16 40.40 -8.90 -5.22
C SER A 16 39.29 -7.99 -4.69
N LEU A 17 38.98 -6.93 -5.38
CA LEU A 17 37.73 -6.19 -5.21
C LEU A 17 36.60 -7.20 -5.45
N ALA A 18 36.08 -7.77 -4.37
CA ALA A 18 34.84 -8.52 -4.47
C ALA A 18 33.80 -7.58 -5.08
N ALA A 19 33.43 -7.84 -6.33
CA ALA A 19 32.38 -7.07 -7.00
C ALA A 19 31.14 -7.11 -6.10
N ALA A 20 30.70 -5.95 -5.64
CA ALA A 20 29.51 -5.85 -4.82
C ALA A 20 28.34 -6.50 -5.61
N GLN A 21 27.72 -7.52 -5.04
CA GLN A 21 26.62 -8.21 -5.68
C GLN A 21 25.46 -7.22 -5.84
N THR A 22 24.98 -7.00 -7.08
CA THR A 22 23.83 -6.15 -7.36
C THR A 22 22.60 -6.71 -6.66
N ILE A 23 21.95 -5.89 -5.84
CA ILE A 23 20.72 -6.23 -5.12
C ILE A 23 19.58 -6.27 -6.12
N LYS A 24 18.77 -7.33 -6.11
CA LYS A 24 17.64 -7.46 -7.04
C LYS A 24 16.31 -7.36 -6.31
N VAL A 25 15.47 -6.44 -6.77
CA VAL A 25 14.13 -6.21 -6.24
C VAL A 25 13.09 -6.56 -7.30
N GLY A 26 12.26 -7.56 -7.02
CA GLY A 26 11.10 -7.88 -7.85
C GLY A 26 9.93 -6.97 -7.47
N ILE A 27 9.44 -6.18 -8.42
CA ILE A 27 8.29 -5.31 -8.25
C ILE A 27 7.16 -5.81 -9.15
N ALA A 28 6.13 -6.34 -8.53
CA ALA A 28 4.95 -6.83 -9.20
C ALA A 28 3.89 -5.73 -9.24
N ASN A 29 3.76 -5.02 -10.35
CA ASN A 29 2.79 -3.95 -10.51
C ASN A 29 1.48 -4.47 -11.13
N ASP A 30 0.39 -3.71 -10.92
CA ASP A 30 -0.91 -3.89 -11.57
C ASP A 30 -1.21 -2.67 -12.45
N ILE A 31 -0.44 -2.45 -13.53
CA ILE A 31 -0.61 -1.30 -14.43
C ILE A 31 -1.65 -1.55 -15.53
N SER A 32 -2.19 -2.76 -15.60
CA SER A 32 -3.38 -3.12 -16.37
C SER A 32 -4.39 -3.86 -15.49
N GLY A 33 -5.58 -4.18 -16.02
CA GLY A 33 -6.65 -4.86 -15.28
C GLY A 33 -7.41 -3.97 -14.30
N PRO A 34 -8.14 -4.57 -13.33
CA PRO A 34 -9.08 -3.84 -12.47
C PRO A 34 -8.44 -2.83 -11.51
N PHE A 35 -7.14 -2.95 -11.26
CA PHE A 35 -6.37 -2.07 -10.36
C PHE A 35 -5.43 -1.11 -11.08
N SER A 36 -5.57 -0.94 -12.40
CA SER A 36 -4.60 -0.22 -13.23
C SER A 36 -4.34 1.22 -12.78
N ALA A 37 -5.36 1.97 -12.38
CA ALA A 37 -5.20 3.34 -11.88
C ALA A 37 -4.31 3.37 -10.63
N LEU A 38 -4.53 2.44 -9.70
CA LEU A 38 -3.82 2.32 -8.43
C LEU A 38 -2.37 1.85 -8.65
N GLY A 39 -2.19 0.90 -9.55
CA GLY A 39 -0.86 0.40 -9.93
C GLY A 39 0.00 1.46 -10.61
N ALA A 40 -0.61 2.34 -11.40
CA ALA A 40 0.08 3.49 -12.00
C ALA A 40 0.59 4.47 -10.93
N GLU A 41 -0.23 4.78 -9.92
CA GLU A 41 0.15 5.62 -8.79
C GLU A 41 1.28 4.98 -7.96
N ALA A 42 1.16 3.68 -7.64
CA ALA A 42 2.20 2.95 -6.93
C ALA A 42 3.53 2.94 -7.71
N ARG A 43 3.48 2.71 -9.03
CA ARG A 43 4.66 2.79 -9.92
C ARG A 43 5.34 4.15 -9.84
N ASP A 44 4.57 5.24 -9.85
CA ASP A 44 5.11 6.59 -9.76
C ASP A 44 5.81 6.81 -8.41
N GLY A 45 5.25 6.29 -7.31
CA GLY A 45 5.89 6.28 -5.99
C GLY A 45 7.19 5.48 -5.95
N PHE A 46 7.20 4.25 -6.48
CA PHE A 46 8.43 3.44 -6.62
C PHE A 46 9.49 4.17 -7.42
N ASN A 47 9.13 4.70 -8.59
CA ASN A 47 10.07 5.37 -9.49
C ASN A 47 10.67 6.61 -8.84
N LEU A 48 9.90 7.38 -8.08
CA LEU A 48 10.41 8.55 -7.37
C LEU A 48 11.45 8.14 -6.31
N ALA A 49 11.16 7.12 -5.49
CA ALA A 49 12.09 6.63 -4.47
C ALA A 49 13.38 6.09 -5.11
N ILE A 50 13.26 5.24 -6.14
CA ILE A 50 14.40 4.69 -6.88
C ILE A 50 15.28 5.81 -7.46
N LYS A 51 14.65 6.84 -8.04
CA LYS A 51 15.35 8.01 -8.59
C LYS A 51 16.11 8.78 -7.50
N GLN A 52 15.48 9.01 -6.34
CA GLN A 52 16.10 9.72 -5.21
C GLN A 52 17.30 8.95 -4.64
N LEU A 53 17.25 7.63 -4.64
CA LEU A 53 18.34 6.76 -4.19
C LEU A 53 19.42 6.52 -5.26
N GLY A 54 19.26 7.08 -6.46
CA GLY A 54 20.19 6.91 -7.58
C GLY A 54 20.34 5.45 -8.03
N GLY A 55 19.26 4.66 -7.96
CA GLY A 55 19.26 3.25 -8.32
C GLY A 55 20.04 2.34 -7.35
N LYS A 56 20.15 2.75 -6.08
CA LYS A 56 20.90 2.02 -5.04
C LYS A 56 20.00 1.66 -3.86
N LEU A 57 20.41 0.65 -3.09
CA LEU A 57 19.86 0.32 -1.78
C LEU A 57 21.00 0.17 -0.77
N GLY A 58 20.92 0.90 0.35
CA GLY A 58 22.00 0.93 1.35
C GLY A 58 23.35 1.33 0.78
N GLY A 59 23.38 2.14 -0.29
CA GLY A 59 24.56 2.55 -1.01
C GLY A 59 25.10 1.52 -2.02
N GLN A 60 24.52 0.30 -2.10
CA GLN A 60 24.91 -0.74 -3.06
C GLN A 60 24.12 -0.61 -4.36
N PRO A 61 24.69 -0.98 -5.52
CA PRO A 61 23.95 -1.05 -6.78
C PRO A 61 22.70 -1.95 -6.65
N ALA A 62 21.56 -1.50 -7.19
CA ALA A 62 20.33 -2.28 -7.17
C ALA A 62 19.67 -2.31 -8.55
N GLU A 63 19.05 -3.45 -8.87
CA GLU A 63 18.23 -3.67 -10.07
C GLU A 63 16.77 -3.82 -9.64
N PHE A 64 15.90 -2.98 -10.17
CA PHE A 64 14.47 -2.98 -9.88
C PHE A 64 13.71 -3.56 -11.07
N ILE A 65 13.27 -4.80 -10.95
CA ILE A 65 12.61 -5.56 -12.02
C ILE A 65 11.11 -5.38 -11.90
N GLN A 66 10.56 -4.41 -12.63
CA GLN A 66 9.13 -4.10 -12.62
C GLN A 66 8.38 -4.90 -13.69
N THR A 67 7.29 -5.56 -13.32
CA THR A 67 6.47 -6.36 -14.24
C THR A 67 4.99 -6.18 -13.92
N ASP A 68 4.17 -6.03 -14.96
CA ASP A 68 2.71 -6.00 -14.83
C ASP A 68 2.16 -7.42 -14.63
N MET A 69 1.23 -7.57 -13.68
CA MET A 69 0.52 -8.83 -13.42
C MET A 69 -1.00 -8.70 -13.57
N ALA A 70 -1.49 -7.53 -13.99
CA ALA A 70 -2.89 -7.27 -14.33
C ALA A 70 -3.92 -7.66 -13.25
N GLY A 71 -3.54 -7.71 -11.97
CA GLY A 71 -4.40 -8.17 -10.88
C GLY A 71 -4.73 -9.67 -10.96
N ASN A 72 -3.97 -10.46 -11.72
CA ASN A 72 -4.24 -11.86 -12.01
C ASN A 72 -3.37 -12.79 -11.15
N PRO A 73 -3.95 -13.61 -10.24
CA PRO A 73 -3.19 -14.50 -9.36
C PRO A 73 -2.36 -15.57 -10.09
N ASP A 74 -2.81 -16.06 -11.25
CA ASP A 74 -2.09 -17.10 -12.01
C ASP A 74 -0.86 -16.53 -12.71
N GLN A 75 -1.00 -15.35 -13.34
CA GLN A 75 0.14 -14.63 -13.91
C GLN A 75 1.16 -14.26 -12.83
N ALA A 76 0.67 -13.84 -11.66
CA ALA A 76 1.53 -13.50 -10.53
C ALA A 76 2.34 -14.69 -10.03
N ARG A 77 1.74 -15.90 -9.93
CA ARG A 77 2.47 -17.14 -9.57
C ARG A 77 3.57 -17.47 -10.57
N GLN A 78 3.30 -17.33 -11.86
CA GLN A 78 4.30 -17.58 -12.91
C GLN A 78 5.43 -16.54 -12.84
N LEU A 79 5.10 -15.26 -12.63
CA LEU A 79 6.06 -14.18 -12.48
C LEU A 79 6.98 -14.40 -11.27
N VAL A 80 6.40 -14.73 -10.11
CA VAL A 80 7.17 -15.00 -8.88
C VAL A 80 8.07 -16.21 -9.06
N SER A 81 7.60 -17.27 -9.72
CA SER A 81 8.46 -18.42 -10.06
C SER A 81 9.67 -18.00 -10.90
N ARG A 82 9.48 -17.13 -11.90
CA ARG A 82 10.60 -16.57 -12.69
C ARG A 82 11.54 -15.75 -11.82
N TYR A 83 11.00 -14.87 -10.97
CA TYR A 83 11.79 -14.05 -10.07
C TYR A 83 12.65 -14.86 -9.13
N LEU A 84 12.12 -15.96 -8.59
CA LEU A 84 12.84 -16.85 -7.67
C LEU A 84 13.89 -17.71 -8.38
N GLN A 85 13.56 -18.27 -9.55
CA GLN A 85 14.40 -19.27 -10.21
C GLN A 85 15.46 -18.67 -11.13
N ARG A 86 15.10 -17.61 -11.87
CA ARG A 86 15.98 -17.01 -12.90
C ARG A 86 16.64 -15.73 -12.39
N GLU A 87 15.83 -14.80 -11.89
CA GLU A 87 16.33 -13.49 -11.47
C GLU A 87 17.01 -13.56 -10.10
N LYS A 88 16.59 -14.50 -9.23
CA LYS A 88 17.11 -14.68 -7.85
C LYS A 88 17.02 -13.40 -7.05
N ILE A 89 15.80 -12.84 -6.95
CA ILE A 89 15.54 -11.59 -6.26
C ILE A 89 15.88 -11.66 -4.77
N ASP A 90 16.32 -10.54 -4.23
CA ASP A 90 16.61 -10.35 -2.80
C ASP A 90 15.39 -9.85 -2.03
N PHE A 91 14.55 -9.04 -2.66
CA PHE A 91 13.32 -8.49 -2.10
C PHE A 91 12.17 -8.60 -3.10
N PHE A 92 10.96 -8.64 -2.56
CA PHE A 92 9.75 -8.58 -3.37
C PHE A 92 8.78 -7.50 -2.84
N THR A 93 8.09 -6.79 -3.74
CA THR A 93 7.00 -5.88 -3.42
C THR A 93 5.93 -5.85 -4.51
N GLY A 94 4.81 -5.19 -4.27
CA GLY A 94 3.58 -5.35 -5.05
C GLY A 94 2.79 -6.54 -4.50
N PRO A 95 1.71 -6.94 -5.10
CA PRO A 95 0.77 -6.24 -6.01
C PRO A 95 -0.16 -5.26 -5.27
N ILE A 96 -1.26 -4.86 -5.94
CA ILE A 96 -2.34 -4.09 -5.29
C ILE A 96 -3.40 -5.02 -4.67
N GLY A 97 -3.73 -6.12 -5.33
CA GLY A 97 -4.81 -7.03 -4.91
C GLY A 97 -4.42 -8.02 -3.81
N SER A 98 -5.21 -8.09 -2.73
CA SER A 98 -4.99 -9.07 -1.64
C SER A 98 -5.11 -10.52 -2.09
N ASN A 99 -5.98 -10.82 -3.08
CA ASN A 99 -6.08 -12.15 -3.69
C ASN A 99 -4.78 -12.57 -4.37
N VAL A 100 -4.06 -11.62 -4.99
CA VAL A 100 -2.77 -11.87 -5.62
C VAL A 100 -1.69 -12.05 -4.56
N ALA A 101 -1.66 -11.18 -3.54
CA ALA A 101 -0.69 -11.29 -2.43
C ALA A 101 -0.78 -12.67 -1.74
N LEU A 102 -1.99 -13.14 -1.46
CA LEU A 102 -2.23 -14.48 -0.88
C LEU A 102 -1.78 -15.62 -1.81
N ALA A 103 -1.90 -15.42 -3.13
CA ALA A 103 -1.50 -16.42 -4.11
C ALA A 103 0.02 -16.58 -4.25
N VAL A 104 0.80 -15.52 -4.03
CA VAL A 104 2.27 -15.52 -4.25
C VAL A 104 3.08 -15.64 -2.95
N GLY A 105 2.52 -15.20 -1.82
CA GLY A 105 3.22 -15.19 -0.52
C GLY A 105 3.85 -16.53 -0.15
N PRO A 106 3.12 -17.67 -0.22
CA PRO A 106 3.70 -18.96 0.16
C PRO A 106 5.00 -19.32 -0.56
N SER A 107 5.11 -19.03 -1.85
CA SER A 107 6.33 -19.28 -2.64
C SER A 107 7.49 -18.39 -2.21
N LEU A 108 7.23 -17.11 -1.94
CA LEU A 108 8.22 -16.15 -1.46
C LEU A 108 8.72 -16.52 -0.05
N PHE A 109 7.82 -16.91 0.85
CA PHE A 109 8.16 -17.30 2.22
C PHE A 109 9.00 -18.60 2.24
N ALA A 110 8.62 -19.59 1.42
CA ALA A 110 9.41 -20.82 1.27
C ALA A 110 10.83 -20.55 0.73
N ALA A 111 10.96 -19.56 -0.16
CA ALA A 111 12.24 -19.13 -0.70
C ALA A 111 13.01 -18.16 0.23
N LYS A 112 12.44 -17.83 1.40
CA LYS A 112 13.01 -16.89 2.38
C LYS A 112 13.30 -15.50 1.78
N VAL A 113 12.44 -15.02 0.87
CA VAL A 113 12.52 -13.70 0.27
C VAL A 113 11.62 -12.75 1.06
N PRO A 114 12.15 -11.66 1.65
CA PRO A 114 11.36 -10.64 2.31
C PRO A 114 10.35 -10.03 1.33
N TYR A 115 9.08 -10.09 1.71
CA TYR A 115 7.97 -9.49 0.98
C TYR A 115 7.46 -8.27 1.75
N LEU A 116 7.81 -7.08 1.25
CA LEU A 116 7.29 -5.82 1.80
C LEU A 116 6.07 -5.41 0.97
N SER A 117 4.89 -5.51 1.56
CA SER A 117 3.67 -5.11 0.87
C SER A 117 3.54 -3.60 0.82
N ASN A 118 3.42 -3.06 -0.38
CA ASN A 118 3.15 -1.63 -0.58
C ASN A 118 1.65 -1.29 -0.46
N ASN A 119 0.77 -2.27 -0.57
CA ASN A 119 -0.66 -2.03 -0.48
C ASN A 119 -1.42 -3.15 0.23
N PRO A 120 -1.55 -4.40 -0.28
CA PRO A 120 -2.44 -5.38 0.33
C PRO A 120 -2.00 -5.75 1.75
N GLY A 121 -2.96 -5.78 2.66
CA GLY A 121 -2.75 -6.15 4.06
C GLY A 121 -3.72 -7.22 4.52
N PRO A 122 -3.77 -8.44 3.90
CA PRO A 122 -4.79 -9.43 4.19
C PRO A 122 -4.76 -9.89 5.66
N SER A 123 -5.96 -10.06 6.24
CA SER A 123 -6.15 -10.49 7.64
C SER A 123 -5.48 -11.83 7.93
N GLN A 124 -5.40 -12.73 6.95
CA GLN A 124 -4.73 -14.02 7.07
C GLN A 124 -3.25 -13.88 7.47
N TYR A 125 -2.53 -12.94 6.84
CA TYR A 125 -1.12 -12.69 7.16
C TYR A 125 -0.91 -11.82 8.41
N ALA A 126 -1.97 -11.16 8.89
CA ALA A 126 -1.93 -10.47 10.17
C ALA A 126 -2.11 -11.44 11.36
N GLY A 127 -2.88 -12.50 11.16
CA GLY A 127 -3.25 -13.50 12.16
C GLY A 127 -2.55 -14.85 11.98
N ALA A 128 -3.35 -15.89 11.85
CA ALA A 128 -2.92 -17.29 11.92
C ALA A 128 -1.88 -17.72 10.86
N GLN A 129 -1.80 -17.03 9.74
CA GLN A 129 -0.81 -17.28 8.67
C GLN A 129 0.32 -16.24 8.64
N CYS A 130 0.56 -15.53 9.75
CA CYS A 130 1.67 -14.59 9.83
C CYS A 130 3.00 -15.29 9.53
N ASN A 131 3.93 -14.54 8.93
CA ASN A 131 5.20 -15.08 8.50
C ASN A 131 6.33 -14.06 8.70
N ALA A 132 7.50 -14.52 9.14
CA ALA A 132 8.65 -13.67 9.40
C ALA A 132 9.16 -12.93 8.15
N TYR A 133 8.86 -13.43 6.96
CA TYR A 133 9.23 -12.81 5.66
C TYR A 133 8.16 -11.88 5.10
N TRP A 134 7.00 -11.76 5.74
CA TRP A 134 5.97 -10.81 5.39
C TRP A 134 6.11 -9.52 6.21
N PHE A 135 6.04 -8.38 5.54
CA PHE A 135 5.95 -7.06 6.14
C PHE A 135 4.80 -6.29 5.48
N GLY A 136 3.70 -6.10 6.20
CA GLY A 136 2.56 -5.30 5.75
C GLY A 136 2.89 -3.80 5.85
N THR A 137 3.88 -3.33 5.12
CA THR A 137 4.48 -2.00 5.31
C THR A 137 3.49 -0.85 5.22
N SER A 138 2.39 -1.03 4.48
CA SER A 138 1.34 -0.01 4.31
C SER A 138 0.34 0.00 5.46
N TYR A 139 -0.41 -1.08 5.65
CA TYR A 139 -1.51 -1.20 6.62
C TYR A 139 -1.96 -2.66 6.74
N GLN A 140 -2.83 -2.94 7.70
CA GLN A 140 -3.67 -4.14 7.74
C GLN A 140 -5.06 -3.79 7.16
N ASN A 141 -5.62 -4.64 6.29
CA ASN A 141 -6.84 -4.32 5.54
C ASN A 141 -7.98 -3.74 6.38
N ASP A 142 -8.34 -4.37 7.48
CA ASP A 142 -9.47 -3.95 8.33
C ASP A 142 -9.28 -2.56 8.94
N ALA A 143 -8.05 -2.12 9.17
CA ALA A 143 -7.74 -0.95 9.98
C ALA A 143 -8.35 0.35 9.42
N PHE A 144 -8.27 0.56 8.10
CA PHE A 144 -8.92 1.67 7.42
C PHE A 144 -10.42 1.69 7.64
N HIS A 145 -11.00 0.52 7.53
CA HIS A 145 -12.44 0.33 7.55
C HIS A 145 -12.96 0.40 8.98
N THR A 146 -12.17 -0.07 9.97
CA THR A 146 -12.46 0.14 11.39
C THR A 146 -12.45 1.63 11.72
N ALA A 147 -11.49 2.39 11.19
CA ALA A 147 -11.46 3.84 11.33
C ALA A 147 -12.69 4.50 10.69
N ALA A 148 -13.10 4.05 9.49
CA ALA A 148 -14.28 4.57 8.83
C ALA A 148 -15.58 4.26 9.59
N GLY A 149 -15.71 3.06 10.13
CA GLY A 149 -16.84 2.67 10.96
C GLY A 149 -16.93 3.51 12.24
N LYS A 150 -15.80 3.69 12.94
CA LYS A 150 -15.75 4.57 14.11
C LYS A 150 -16.12 6.02 13.78
N MET A 151 -15.57 6.55 12.70
CA MET A 151 -15.91 7.90 12.22
C MET A 151 -17.42 8.02 11.88
N ALA A 152 -18.00 7.02 11.25
CA ALA A 152 -19.44 7.01 10.95
C ALA A 152 -20.31 7.00 12.24
N LYS A 153 -19.92 6.20 13.23
CA LYS A 153 -20.54 6.17 14.55
C LYS A 153 -20.43 7.53 15.27
N ASP A 154 -19.23 8.10 15.32
CA ASP A 154 -18.96 9.39 15.99
C ASP A 154 -19.73 10.55 15.34
N ARG A 155 -20.01 10.47 14.03
CA ARG A 155 -20.84 11.43 13.28
C ARG A 155 -22.34 11.19 13.45
N GLY A 156 -22.75 10.14 14.13
CA GLY A 156 -24.14 9.87 14.46
C GLY A 156 -25.00 9.30 13.33
N PHE A 157 -24.39 8.73 12.27
CA PHE A 157 -25.14 7.99 11.26
C PHE A 157 -25.80 6.75 11.88
N LYS A 158 -27.08 6.52 11.61
CA LYS A 158 -27.87 5.43 12.23
C LYS A 158 -28.31 4.36 11.24
N ASN A 159 -28.50 4.74 9.97
CA ASN A 159 -28.98 3.86 8.91
C ASN A 159 -27.88 3.75 7.82
N MET A 160 -26.91 2.84 8.04
CA MET A 160 -25.77 2.65 7.14
C MET A 160 -26.02 1.52 6.16
N PHE A 161 -25.85 1.80 4.87
CA PHE A 161 -25.68 0.80 3.82
C PHE A 161 -24.17 0.64 3.52
N ILE A 162 -23.67 -0.59 3.37
CA ILE A 162 -22.25 -0.84 3.11
C ILE A 162 -22.05 -1.71 1.88
N LEU A 163 -21.09 -1.35 1.02
CA LEU A 163 -20.83 -1.99 -0.28
C LEU A 163 -19.33 -2.19 -0.50
N ALA A 164 -18.95 -3.41 -0.89
CA ALA A 164 -17.57 -3.74 -1.30
C ALA A 164 -17.57 -4.79 -2.43
N PRO A 165 -16.45 -4.99 -3.17
CA PRO A 165 -16.33 -6.09 -4.12
C PRO A 165 -16.08 -7.42 -3.39
N ASP A 166 -16.59 -8.52 -3.95
CA ASP A 166 -16.44 -9.87 -3.38
C ASP A 166 -15.03 -10.44 -3.65
N TYR A 167 -14.11 -10.12 -2.77
CA TYR A 167 -12.75 -10.67 -2.73
C TYR A 167 -12.16 -10.47 -1.32
N PRO A 168 -10.98 -11.04 -0.97
CA PRO A 168 -10.47 -11.00 0.41
C PRO A 168 -10.47 -9.62 1.06
N ALA A 169 -9.94 -8.58 0.39
CA ALA A 169 -9.94 -7.24 0.96
C ALA A 169 -11.34 -6.63 1.07
N GLY A 170 -12.29 -6.98 0.21
CA GLY A 170 -13.69 -6.54 0.33
C GLY A 170 -14.36 -7.12 1.56
N LYS A 171 -14.09 -8.38 1.88
CA LYS A 171 -14.59 -9.04 3.10
C LYS A 171 -13.97 -8.44 4.36
N ASP A 172 -12.65 -8.25 4.36
CA ASP A 172 -11.95 -7.55 5.42
C ASP A 172 -12.52 -6.13 5.62
N ALA A 173 -12.83 -5.43 4.53
CA ALA A 173 -13.37 -4.08 4.56
C ALA A 173 -14.71 -3.99 5.31
N LEU A 174 -15.70 -4.80 4.93
CA LEU A 174 -17.01 -4.74 5.57
C LEU A 174 -16.97 -5.28 7.01
N THR A 175 -16.11 -6.26 7.28
CA THR A 175 -15.86 -6.75 8.65
C THR A 175 -15.24 -5.66 9.53
N GLY A 176 -14.20 -4.98 9.03
CA GLY A 176 -13.55 -3.88 9.73
C GLY A 176 -14.51 -2.71 9.97
N PHE A 177 -15.30 -2.32 8.95
CA PHE A 177 -16.30 -1.27 9.10
C PHE A 177 -17.29 -1.59 10.22
N LYS A 178 -17.89 -2.78 10.20
CA LYS A 178 -18.86 -3.21 11.25
C LYS A 178 -18.23 -3.21 12.63
N ARG A 179 -16.96 -3.62 12.75
CA ARG A 179 -16.21 -3.59 14.02
C ARG A 179 -16.08 -2.17 14.57
N GLY A 180 -15.75 -1.19 13.73
CA GLY A 180 -15.61 0.21 14.17
C GLY A 180 -16.94 0.93 14.36
N TYR A 181 -17.95 0.56 13.58
CA TYR A 181 -19.28 1.18 13.64
C TYR A 181 -20.08 0.71 14.88
N GLU A 182 -19.92 -0.56 15.29
CA GLU A 182 -20.52 -1.16 16.49
C GLU A 182 -22.07 -1.08 16.56
N VAL A 183 -22.71 -0.67 15.48
CA VAL A 183 -24.16 -0.62 15.32
C VAL A 183 -24.53 -1.52 14.14
N ALA A 184 -25.71 -2.10 14.18
CA ALA A 184 -26.18 -2.92 13.06
C ALA A 184 -26.29 -2.06 11.79
N VAL A 185 -25.69 -2.53 10.69
CA VAL A 185 -25.88 -1.91 9.38
C VAL A 185 -27.24 -2.30 8.82
N SER A 186 -27.87 -1.40 8.09
CA SER A 186 -29.19 -1.69 7.49
C SER A 186 -29.10 -2.68 6.34
N GLN A 187 -28.01 -2.62 5.58
CA GLN A 187 -27.76 -3.55 4.48
C GLN A 187 -26.27 -3.66 4.17
N GLU A 188 -25.84 -4.88 3.85
CA GLU A 188 -24.50 -5.24 3.39
C GLU A 188 -24.61 -5.87 2.01
N LEU A 189 -23.80 -5.40 1.06
CA LEU A 189 -23.83 -5.86 -0.32
C LEU A 189 -22.41 -6.07 -0.86
N TYR A 190 -22.25 -7.13 -1.64
CA TYR A 190 -21.02 -7.40 -2.39
C TYR A 190 -21.28 -7.31 -3.89
N SER A 191 -20.45 -6.51 -4.58
CA SER A 191 -20.42 -6.44 -6.04
C SER A 191 -19.36 -7.39 -6.61
N LYS A 192 -19.41 -7.63 -7.91
CA LYS A 192 -18.34 -8.38 -8.58
C LYS A 192 -17.04 -7.57 -8.62
N LEU A 193 -15.91 -8.24 -8.38
CA LEU A 193 -14.60 -7.61 -8.57
C LEU A 193 -14.41 -7.17 -10.03
N GLY A 194 -14.06 -5.90 -10.23
CA GLY A 194 -13.92 -5.29 -11.55
C GLY A 194 -15.25 -4.86 -12.21
N GLN A 195 -16.37 -4.84 -11.46
CA GLN A 195 -17.66 -4.38 -11.95
C GLN A 195 -17.60 -2.91 -12.39
N ILE A 196 -18.29 -2.58 -13.47
CA ILE A 196 -18.36 -1.23 -14.05
C ILE A 196 -19.78 -0.65 -14.12
N ASP A 197 -20.80 -1.49 -14.03
CA ASP A 197 -22.22 -1.10 -14.03
C ASP A 197 -22.82 -1.42 -12.66
N TYR A 198 -23.40 -0.40 -12.01
CA TYR A 198 -23.94 -0.45 -10.67
C TYR A 198 -25.44 -0.12 -10.60
N ALA A 199 -26.15 -0.21 -11.72
CA ALA A 199 -27.58 0.13 -11.78
C ALA A 199 -28.41 -0.68 -10.76
N ALA A 200 -28.10 -1.97 -10.58
CA ALA A 200 -28.81 -2.84 -9.64
C ALA A 200 -28.54 -2.44 -8.17
N GLU A 201 -27.30 -2.17 -7.81
CA GLU A 201 -26.90 -1.73 -6.48
C GLU A 201 -27.50 -0.35 -6.15
N ILE A 202 -27.48 0.57 -7.11
CA ILE A 202 -28.07 1.92 -6.98
C ILE A 202 -29.58 1.83 -6.75
N ALA A 203 -30.28 0.91 -7.43
CA ALA A 203 -31.70 0.68 -7.19
C ALA A 203 -31.97 0.18 -5.75
N GLN A 204 -31.15 -0.74 -5.24
CA GLN A 204 -31.25 -1.24 -3.85
C GLN A 204 -30.96 -0.13 -2.84
N ILE A 205 -29.90 0.68 -3.04
CA ILE A 205 -29.55 1.82 -2.18
C ILE A 205 -30.71 2.83 -2.15
N ARG A 206 -31.30 3.14 -3.31
CA ARG A 206 -32.45 4.03 -3.41
C ARG A 206 -33.66 3.51 -2.61
N ALA A 207 -33.93 2.20 -2.67
CA ALA A 207 -35.03 1.56 -1.92
C ALA A 207 -34.80 1.56 -0.41
N ALA A 208 -33.53 1.33 0.01
CA ALA A 208 -33.13 1.28 1.43
C ALA A 208 -33.14 2.66 2.11
N LYS A 209 -32.96 3.75 1.36
CA LYS A 209 -32.92 5.14 1.87
C LYS A 209 -32.00 5.31 3.09
N PRO A 210 -30.71 4.93 3.02
CA PRO A 210 -29.81 5.06 4.15
C PRO A 210 -29.46 6.54 4.44
N ASP A 211 -29.05 6.84 5.68
CA ASP A 211 -28.48 8.15 6.05
C ASP A 211 -27.14 8.38 5.35
N ALA A 212 -26.35 7.31 5.29
CA ALA A 212 -25.07 7.30 4.60
C ALA A 212 -24.77 5.94 3.97
N LEU A 213 -23.98 6.00 2.92
CA LEU A 213 -23.48 4.85 2.17
C LEU A 213 -21.98 4.78 2.35
N TYR A 214 -21.50 3.67 2.90
CA TYR A 214 -20.07 3.35 2.93
C TYR A 214 -19.71 2.50 1.71
N ILE A 215 -18.72 2.92 0.95
CA ILE A 215 -18.20 2.15 -0.19
C ILE A 215 -16.71 1.84 -0.02
N PHE A 216 -16.34 0.60 -0.22
CA PHE A 216 -14.97 0.21 -0.55
C PHE A 216 -14.94 -0.27 -1.99
N LEU A 217 -14.73 0.63 -2.93
CA LEU A 217 -14.68 0.37 -4.38
C LEU A 217 -13.42 1.02 -4.95
N PRO A 218 -12.26 0.33 -4.92
CA PRO A 218 -10.99 0.93 -5.31
C PRO A 218 -10.89 1.18 -6.82
N GLY A 219 -10.26 2.29 -7.21
CA GLY A 219 -9.93 2.63 -8.59
C GLY A 219 -11.12 2.74 -9.53
N GLY A 220 -11.07 2.06 -10.66
CA GLY A 220 -12.10 2.11 -11.69
C GLY A 220 -13.50 1.73 -11.20
N MET A 221 -13.61 0.83 -10.22
CA MET A 221 -14.88 0.48 -9.59
C MET A 221 -15.50 1.69 -8.88
N GLY A 222 -14.72 2.40 -8.07
CA GLY A 222 -15.15 3.61 -7.37
C GLY A 222 -15.52 4.74 -8.33
N ILE A 223 -14.69 4.97 -9.34
CA ILE A 223 -14.93 5.97 -10.37
C ILE A 223 -16.29 5.75 -11.04
N ASN A 224 -16.57 4.52 -11.49
CA ASN A 224 -17.83 4.20 -12.17
C ASN A 224 -19.03 4.30 -11.20
N PHE A 225 -18.89 3.77 -9.99
CA PHE A 225 -19.96 3.84 -9.00
C PHE A 225 -20.31 5.29 -8.64
N ILE A 226 -19.33 6.13 -8.30
CA ILE A 226 -19.57 7.50 -7.87
C ILE A 226 -20.22 8.32 -8.98
N LYS A 227 -19.79 8.14 -10.23
CA LYS A 227 -20.44 8.80 -11.39
C LYS A 227 -21.91 8.39 -11.54
N GLN A 228 -22.21 7.09 -11.47
CA GLN A 228 -23.58 6.58 -11.59
C GLN A 228 -24.44 6.98 -10.39
N PHE A 229 -23.90 6.95 -9.17
CA PHE A 229 -24.58 7.39 -7.95
C PHE A 229 -24.97 8.88 -8.02
N ASN A 230 -24.07 9.73 -8.50
CA ASN A 230 -24.37 11.15 -8.72
C ASN A 230 -25.40 11.36 -9.84
N ALA A 231 -25.24 10.68 -10.97
CA ALA A 231 -26.19 10.75 -12.09
C ALA A 231 -27.61 10.29 -11.68
N ALA A 232 -27.71 9.36 -10.73
CA ALA A 232 -28.98 8.92 -10.16
C ALA A 232 -29.58 9.93 -9.16
N GLY A 233 -28.93 11.06 -8.86
CA GLY A 233 -29.37 12.09 -7.94
C GLY A 233 -29.29 11.72 -6.46
N LEU A 234 -28.68 10.59 -6.10
CA LEU A 234 -28.66 10.08 -4.72
C LEU A 234 -27.72 10.88 -3.80
N ALA A 235 -26.70 11.51 -4.34
CA ALA A 235 -25.75 12.32 -3.58
C ALA A 235 -26.40 13.54 -2.88
N GLN A 236 -27.60 13.95 -3.28
CA GLN A 236 -28.35 15.04 -2.64
C GLN A 236 -28.95 14.63 -1.29
N SER A 237 -29.22 13.34 -1.08
CA SER A 237 -29.93 12.84 0.11
C SER A 237 -29.13 11.82 0.92
N ILE A 238 -28.14 11.16 0.33
CA ILE A 238 -27.34 10.11 0.96
C ILE A 238 -25.88 10.57 1.02
N LYS A 239 -25.31 10.59 2.23
CA LYS A 239 -23.89 10.93 2.43
C LYS A 239 -23.02 9.77 1.96
N LEU A 240 -22.07 10.06 1.07
CA LEU A 240 -21.09 9.08 0.62
C LEU A 240 -19.84 9.16 1.50
N ILE A 241 -19.44 8.03 2.06
CA ILE A 241 -18.21 7.88 2.85
C ILE A 241 -17.44 6.65 2.38
N GLY A 242 -16.14 6.62 2.62
CA GLY A 242 -15.29 5.50 2.20
C GLY A 242 -13.91 5.54 2.84
N PRO A 243 -13.07 4.57 2.53
CA PRO A 243 -11.64 4.66 2.79
C PRO A 243 -10.95 5.46 1.68
N GLY A 244 -9.68 5.82 1.89
CA GLY A 244 -8.83 6.43 0.88
C GLY A 244 -8.87 5.73 -0.48
N PHE A 245 -8.98 4.42 -0.50
CA PHE A 245 -9.06 3.62 -1.75
C PHE A 245 -10.20 4.01 -2.71
N SER A 246 -11.29 4.55 -2.20
CA SER A 246 -12.45 4.98 -2.98
C SER A 246 -12.54 6.50 -3.13
N ALA A 247 -11.62 7.24 -2.51
CA ALA A 247 -11.70 8.67 -2.35
C ALA A 247 -10.32 9.36 -2.37
N ASP A 248 -9.35 8.77 -3.08
CA ASP A 248 -8.02 9.35 -3.17
C ASP A 248 -7.78 10.10 -4.49
N GLU A 249 -6.60 10.66 -4.66
CA GLU A 249 -6.28 11.60 -5.73
C GLU A 249 -6.48 11.01 -7.13
N ASP A 250 -6.26 9.71 -7.33
CA ASP A 250 -6.54 9.01 -8.59
C ASP A 250 -8.04 8.98 -8.94
N VAL A 251 -8.90 8.73 -7.95
CA VAL A 251 -10.36 8.75 -8.12
C VAL A 251 -10.86 10.17 -8.29
N ILE A 252 -10.33 11.12 -7.48
CA ILE A 252 -10.68 12.54 -7.55
C ILE A 252 -10.37 13.12 -8.94
N GLN A 253 -9.22 12.80 -9.52
CA GLN A 253 -8.86 13.26 -10.87
C GLN A 253 -9.84 12.80 -11.95
N ALA A 254 -10.40 11.60 -11.78
CA ALA A 254 -11.31 11.01 -12.76
C ALA A 254 -12.77 11.43 -12.59
N VAL A 255 -13.18 11.81 -11.37
CA VAL A 255 -14.56 12.15 -11.03
C VAL A 255 -14.77 13.65 -10.84
N GLY A 256 -13.87 14.32 -10.11
CA GLY A 256 -13.89 15.77 -9.90
C GLY A 256 -14.92 16.23 -8.86
N GLU A 257 -15.58 17.37 -9.16
CA GLU A 257 -16.50 18.07 -8.26
C GLU A 257 -17.64 17.22 -7.67
N PRO A 258 -18.18 16.19 -8.33
CA PRO A 258 -19.15 15.30 -7.71
C PRO A 258 -18.72 14.63 -6.41
N MET A 259 -17.41 14.66 -6.09
CA MET A 259 -16.87 14.13 -4.83
C MET A 259 -16.73 15.17 -3.71
N LEU A 260 -17.01 16.44 -3.96
CA LEU A 260 -16.89 17.49 -2.95
C LEU A 260 -17.76 17.17 -1.72
N GLY A 261 -17.13 17.26 -0.53
CA GLY A 261 -17.77 16.94 0.75
C GLY A 261 -17.79 15.46 1.11
N MET A 262 -17.32 14.56 0.22
CA MET A 262 -17.13 13.16 0.58
C MET A 262 -16.04 13.05 1.66
N VAL A 263 -16.31 12.25 2.69
CA VAL A 263 -15.41 12.02 3.81
C VAL A 263 -14.80 10.64 3.72
N ASN A 264 -13.52 10.54 4.02
CA ASN A 264 -12.82 9.27 3.96
C ASN A 264 -11.78 9.13 5.09
N THR A 265 -11.32 7.90 5.28
CA THR A 265 -10.28 7.58 6.27
C THR A 265 -9.05 7.01 5.58
N ALA A 266 -7.88 7.39 6.05
CA ALA A 266 -6.60 6.90 5.54
C ALA A 266 -5.52 6.93 6.63
N GLU A 267 -4.44 6.19 6.45
CA GLU A 267 -3.26 6.24 7.31
C GLU A 267 -2.32 7.38 6.95
N TRP A 268 -2.63 8.10 5.87
CA TRP A 268 -1.80 9.16 5.33
C TRP A 268 -2.65 10.26 4.65
N ALA A 269 -2.09 11.47 4.60
CA ALA A 269 -2.61 12.59 3.81
C ALA A 269 -1.45 13.41 3.26
N HIS A 270 -1.61 13.97 2.06
CA HIS A 270 -0.55 14.75 1.42
C HIS A 270 -0.19 16.04 2.19
N ASP A 271 -1.10 16.53 3.01
CA ASP A 271 -0.95 17.72 3.85
C ASP A 271 -0.56 17.43 5.31
N LEU A 272 -0.13 16.20 5.64
CA LEU A 272 0.45 15.88 6.94
C LEU A 272 1.68 16.75 7.24
N ASP A 273 1.69 17.33 8.44
CA ASP A 273 2.80 18.16 8.93
C ASP A 273 3.97 17.31 9.44
N VAL A 274 4.57 16.56 8.52
CA VAL A 274 5.74 15.71 8.72
C VAL A 274 6.83 16.14 7.73
N PRO A 275 8.07 16.44 8.17
CA PRO A 275 9.13 16.90 7.27
C PRO A 275 9.38 15.97 6.07
N ALA A 276 9.42 14.64 6.31
CA ALA A 276 9.58 13.64 5.24
C ALA A 276 8.41 13.68 4.25
N ASN A 277 7.17 13.87 4.74
CA ASN A 277 5.99 14.01 3.89
C ASN A 277 6.06 15.27 3.01
N LYS A 278 6.39 16.40 3.60
CA LYS A 278 6.52 17.67 2.84
C LYS A 278 7.55 17.54 1.73
N ALA A 279 8.69 16.92 2.02
CA ALA A 279 9.75 16.68 1.02
C ALA A 279 9.26 15.73 -0.09
N PHE A 280 8.60 14.62 0.26
CA PHE A 280 8.03 13.67 -0.67
C PHE A 280 6.99 14.34 -1.59
N VAL A 281 6.00 15.04 -1.02
CA VAL A 281 4.92 15.70 -1.78
C VAL A 281 5.50 16.74 -2.73
N ALA A 282 6.46 17.56 -2.27
CA ALA A 282 7.12 18.55 -3.12
C ALA A 282 7.88 17.88 -4.28
N ALA A 283 8.62 16.81 -4.02
CA ALA A 283 9.35 16.07 -5.05
C ALA A 283 8.40 15.38 -6.04
N PHE A 284 7.33 14.76 -5.56
CA PHE A 284 6.31 14.12 -6.40
C PHE A 284 5.63 15.13 -7.33
N ARG A 285 5.18 16.27 -6.80
CA ARG A 285 4.56 17.33 -7.59
C ARG A 285 5.50 17.88 -8.66
N LYS A 286 6.77 18.05 -8.33
CA LYS A 286 7.79 18.49 -9.29
C LYS A 286 7.99 17.47 -10.44
N GLU A 287 7.98 16.18 -10.12
CA GLU A 287 8.22 15.12 -11.11
C GLU A 287 6.99 14.85 -11.98
N TYR A 288 5.77 14.94 -11.40
CA TYR A 288 4.53 14.48 -12.03
C TYR A 288 3.55 15.63 -12.30
N ASN A 289 4.00 16.68 -13.02
CA ASN A 289 3.15 17.76 -13.52
C ASN A 289 2.26 18.43 -12.46
N ASN A 290 2.80 18.65 -11.26
CA ASN A 290 2.11 19.29 -10.15
C ASN A 290 0.87 18.51 -9.62
N ARG A 291 0.77 17.21 -9.91
CA ARG A 291 -0.23 16.32 -9.29
C ARG A 291 0.05 16.16 -7.79
N TYR A 292 -0.99 16.00 -6.99
CA TYR A 292 -0.83 15.48 -5.64
C TYR A 292 -0.58 13.96 -5.69
N PRO A 293 0.31 13.42 -4.84
CA PRO A 293 0.47 11.98 -4.70
C PRO A 293 -0.75 11.35 -4.02
N SER A 294 -1.06 10.12 -4.39
CA SER A 294 -2.05 9.29 -3.72
C SER A 294 -1.46 8.51 -2.54
N VAL A 295 -2.31 7.86 -1.73
CA VAL A 295 -1.86 6.90 -0.70
C VAL A 295 -1.00 5.79 -1.30
N TYR A 296 -1.29 5.35 -2.53
CA TYR A 296 -0.53 4.30 -3.21
C TYR A 296 0.90 4.73 -3.56
N ALA A 297 1.05 5.98 -4.00
CA ALA A 297 2.37 6.54 -4.26
C ALA A 297 3.18 6.68 -2.96
N ALA A 298 2.55 7.14 -1.87
CA ALA A 298 3.18 7.27 -0.56
C ALA A 298 3.60 5.91 0.01
N GLN A 299 2.75 4.89 -0.09
CA GLN A 299 3.03 3.53 0.35
C GLN A 299 4.19 2.89 -0.44
N ALA A 300 4.18 3.03 -1.76
CA ALA A 300 5.22 2.52 -2.64
C ALA A 300 6.57 3.20 -2.37
N PHE A 301 6.57 4.52 -2.14
CA PHE A 301 7.75 5.28 -1.76
C PHE A 301 8.34 4.75 -0.44
N ASP A 302 7.50 4.62 0.60
CA ASP A 302 7.93 4.14 1.92
C ASP A 302 8.52 2.72 1.88
N VAL A 303 7.99 1.83 1.04
CA VAL A 303 8.54 0.47 0.87
C VAL A 303 9.98 0.50 0.39
N ILE A 304 10.30 1.29 -0.63
CA ILE A 304 11.67 1.40 -1.15
C ILE A 304 12.60 2.05 -0.11
N MET A 305 12.12 3.09 0.58
CA MET A 305 12.90 3.73 1.66
C MET A 305 13.16 2.79 2.83
N SER A 306 12.20 1.92 3.17
CA SER A 306 12.36 0.88 4.18
C SER A 306 13.40 -0.18 3.76
N MET A 307 13.38 -0.61 2.49
CA MET A 307 14.39 -1.52 1.93
C MET A 307 15.79 -0.89 1.99
N ASP A 308 15.93 0.37 1.58
CA ASP A 308 17.20 1.10 1.63
C ASP A 308 17.78 1.14 3.04
N ALA A 309 16.98 1.53 4.02
CA ALA A 309 17.38 1.59 5.41
C ALA A 309 17.77 0.20 5.96
N ALA A 310 17.03 -0.84 5.62
CA ALA A 310 17.33 -2.21 6.05
C ALA A 310 18.66 -2.71 5.48
N VAL A 311 18.91 -2.50 4.19
CA VAL A 311 20.18 -2.87 3.56
C VAL A 311 21.35 -2.08 4.16
N LYS A 312 21.17 -0.78 4.41
CA LYS A 312 22.18 0.04 5.06
C LYS A 312 22.54 -0.48 6.46
N GLN A 313 21.52 -0.82 7.27
CA GLN A 313 21.72 -1.38 8.62
C GLN A 313 22.35 -2.77 8.60
N ALA A 314 22.09 -3.58 7.55
CA ALA A 314 22.75 -4.86 7.33
C ALA A 314 24.17 -4.75 6.72
N GLY A 315 24.76 -3.54 6.74
CA GLY A 315 26.11 -3.30 6.21
C GLY A 315 26.23 -3.49 4.69
N GLY A 316 25.16 -3.27 3.94
CA GLY A 316 25.08 -3.41 2.48
C GLY A 316 24.90 -4.86 2.00
N LYS A 317 24.66 -5.82 2.89
CA LYS A 317 24.54 -7.26 2.57
C LYS A 317 23.09 -7.71 2.51
N ALA A 318 22.43 -7.54 1.37
CA ALA A 318 21.05 -8.00 1.18
C ALA A 318 20.88 -9.53 1.27
N SER A 319 21.95 -10.30 1.07
CA SER A 319 21.97 -11.76 1.21
C SER A 319 21.94 -12.25 2.67
N ASP A 320 22.29 -11.40 3.64
CA ASP A 320 22.17 -11.71 5.07
C ASP A 320 20.72 -11.53 5.52
N ARG A 321 19.94 -12.60 5.34
CA ARG A 321 18.48 -12.58 5.59
C ARG A 321 18.13 -12.26 7.04
N GLU A 322 18.90 -12.73 7.99
CA GLU A 322 18.65 -12.49 9.41
C GLU A 322 18.88 -11.00 9.76
N ALA A 323 20.00 -10.44 9.30
CA ALA A 323 20.26 -9.01 9.48
C ALA A 323 19.22 -8.13 8.80
N ILE A 324 18.78 -8.49 7.59
CA ILE A 324 17.71 -7.78 6.86
C ILE A 324 16.38 -7.84 7.62
N LEU A 325 15.91 -9.02 8.05
CA LEU A 325 14.66 -9.14 8.79
C LEU A 325 14.70 -8.35 10.11
N THR A 326 15.83 -8.42 10.82
CA THR A 326 16.05 -7.65 12.05
C THR A 326 16.00 -6.14 11.79
N ALA A 327 16.63 -5.68 10.72
CA ALA A 327 16.62 -4.26 10.33
C ALA A 327 15.22 -3.79 9.88
N LEU A 328 14.52 -4.57 9.07
CA LEU A 328 13.15 -4.28 8.67
C LEU A 328 12.23 -4.15 9.88
N LYS A 329 12.34 -5.08 10.85
CA LYS A 329 11.51 -5.07 12.07
C LYS A 329 11.71 -3.81 12.91
N LYS A 330 12.90 -3.22 12.92
CA LYS A 330 13.16 -1.96 13.64
C LYS A 330 12.44 -0.77 13.02
N ALA A 331 12.07 -0.85 11.73
CA ALA A 331 11.41 0.22 10.97
C ALA A 331 12.16 1.58 11.09
N ASP A 332 13.48 1.55 11.15
CA ASP A 332 14.31 2.75 11.30
C ASP A 332 14.55 3.43 9.95
N PHE A 333 13.49 4.04 9.43
CA PHE A 333 13.50 4.88 8.23
C PHE A 333 12.56 6.07 8.40
N GLN A 334 12.76 7.10 7.59
CA GLN A 334 11.92 8.29 7.63
C GLN A 334 10.66 8.08 6.76
N SER A 335 9.62 7.51 7.37
CA SER A 335 8.33 7.34 6.70
C SER A 335 7.66 8.67 6.44
N VAL A 336 7.01 8.78 5.27
CA VAL A 336 6.16 9.93 4.92
C VAL A 336 4.90 10.02 5.82
N ARG A 337 4.58 8.94 6.53
CA ARG A 337 3.51 8.89 7.54
C ARG A 337 3.94 9.42 8.91
N GLY A 338 5.22 9.73 9.08
CA GLY A 338 5.82 10.13 10.35
C GLY A 338 6.20 8.92 11.21
N LYS A 339 5.74 8.89 12.47
CA LYS A 339 6.07 7.80 13.40
C LYS A 339 5.52 6.48 12.89
N PHE A 340 6.42 5.52 12.71
CA PHE A 340 6.14 4.19 12.19
C PHE A 340 6.75 3.12 13.09
N ALA A 341 6.04 2.03 13.35
CA ALA A 341 6.54 0.85 14.06
C ALA A 341 5.79 -0.39 13.57
N TYR A 342 6.45 -1.55 13.63
CA TYR A 342 5.78 -2.83 13.39
C TYR A 342 5.30 -3.47 14.69
N GLY A 343 4.07 -3.97 14.68
CA GLY A 343 3.55 -4.91 15.66
C GLY A 343 4.26 -6.27 15.59
N LYS A 344 3.93 -7.19 16.52
CA LYS A 344 4.48 -8.55 16.56
C LYS A 344 4.35 -9.27 15.19
N ASN A 345 3.23 -9.08 14.51
CA ASN A 345 2.86 -9.71 13.23
C ASN A 345 3.41 -8.98 11.99
N ASN A 346 4.35 -8.05 12.14
CA ASN A 346 4.91 -7.24 11.06
C ASN A 346 3.89 -6.37 10.30
N TYR A 347 2.75 -6.02 10.95
CA TYR A 347 1.85 -4.97 10.49
C TYR A 347 2.11 -3.67 11.25
N PRO A 348 1.80 -2.50 10.64
CA PRO A 348 2.15 -1.22 11.23
C PRO A 348 1.25 -0.87 12.44
N ILE A 349 1.87 -0.30 13.44
CA ILE A 349 1.21 0.46 14.49
C ILE A 349 1.30 1.92 14.09
N GLN A 350 0.17 2.53 13.71
CA GLN A 350 0.15 3.86 13.09
C GLN A 350 -1.14 4.62 13.36
N ALA A 351 -1.14 5.92 13.03
CA ALA A 351 -2.33 6.75 13.08
C ALA A 351 -3.26 6.47 11.90
N TYR A 352 -4.56 6.73 12.10
CA TYR A 352 -5.57 6.81 11.03
C TYR A 352 -6.30 8.14 11.11
N TYR A 353 -6.49 8.75 9.96
CA TYR A 353 -6.98 10.11 9.82
C TYR A 353 -8.35 10.15 9.16
N VAL A 354 -9.08 11.25 9.41
CA VAL A 354 -10.24 11.67 8.62
C VAL A 354 -9.77 12.70 7.61
N ARG A 355 -10.23 12.58 6.38
CA ARG A 355 -10.01 13.55 5.31
C ARG A 355 -11.35 13.92 4.69
N THR A 356 -11.48 15.14 4.22
CA THR A 356 -12.62 15.61 3.43
C THR A 356 -12.15 16.10 2.06
N ILE A 357 -12.91 15.78 1.02
CA ILE A 357 -12.63 16.25 -0.33
C ILE A 357 -13.14 17.69 -0.46
N VAL A 358 -12.23 18.60 -0.77
CA VAL A 358 -12.46 20.05 -0.85
C VAL A 358 -11.85 20.63 -2.14
N LYS A 359 -12.10 21.91 -2.42
CA LYS A 359 -11.28 22.68 -3.34
C LYS A 359 -10.15 23.33 -2.56
N ASP A 360 -8.90 23.16 -3.02
CA ASP A 360 -7.74 23.88 -2.47
C ASP A 360 -7.73 25.37 -2.90
N ALA A 361 -6.71 26.10 -2.47
CA ALA A 361 -6.57 27.53 -2.80
C ALA A 361 -6.40 27.79 -4.31
N ASP A 362 -5.93 26.81 -5.07
CA ASP A 362 -5.79 26.87 -6.52
C ASP A 362 -7.06 26.40 -7.26
N GLY A 363 -8.13 26.08 -6.53
CA GLY A 363 -9.41 25.60 -7.06
C GLY A 363 -9.43 24.12 -7.46
N ARG A 364 -8.41 23.34 -7.10
CA ARG A 364 -8.34 21.90 -7.40
C ARG A 364 -9.15 21.11 -6.37
N VAL A 365 -9.86 20.10 -6.85
CA VAL A 365 -10.51 19.11 -5.97
C VAL A 365 -9.44 18.16 -5.44
N THR A 366 -9.31 18.06 -4.13
CA THR A 366 -8.28 17.26 -3.45
C THR A 366 -8.72 16.90 -2.03
N ASN A 367 -8.02 15.96 -1.39
CA ASN A 367 -8.23 15.65 0.01
C ASN A 367 -7.63 16.75 0.92
N LYS A 368 -8.29 17.01 2.03
CA LYS A 368 -7.80 17.82 3.14
C LYS A 368 -7.89 17.02 4.43
N LEU A 369 -6.85 17.06 5.22
CA LEU A 369 -6.80 16.47 6.56
C LEU A 369 -7.73 17.23 7.51
N ASP A 370 -8.68 16.51 8.15
CA ASP A 370 -9.60 17.08 9.13
C ASP A 370 -9.25 16.72 10.58
N GLY A 371 -8.58 15.58 10.80
CA GLY A 371 -8.24 15.11 12.13
C GLY A 371 -7.85 13.66 12.17
N LYS A 372 -7.77 13.08 13.37
CA LYS A 372 -7.42 11.67 13.60
C LYS A 372 -8.60 10.90 14.19
N VAL A 373 -8.73 9.63 13.73
CA VAL A 373 -9.62 8.64 14.37
C VAL A 373 -8.86 7.87 15.43
N PHE A 374 -7.63 7.45 15.09
CA PHE A 374 -6.73 6.73 15.98
C PHE A 374 -5.35 7.39 15.96
N GLU A 375 -4.77 7.59 17.15
CA GLU A 375 -3.39 8.08 17.29
C GLU A 375 -2.36 6.99 17.02
N SER A 376 -2.66 5.76 17.46
CA SER A 376 -1.80 4.59 17.34
C SER A 376 -2.70 3.35 17.35
N TYR A 377 -2.92 2.79 16.17
CA TYR A 377 -3.79 1.63 15.99
C TYR A 377 -2.95 0.41 15.64
N GLN A 378 -3.16 -0.66 16.39
CA GLN A 378 -2.66 -2.00 16.08
C GLN A 378 -3.85 -2.85 15.67
N ASP A 379 -3.67 -3.69 14.66
CA ASP A 379 -4.73 -4.58 14.19
C ASP A 379 -5.12 -5.63 15.24
N VAL A 380 -6.33 -6.13 15.11
CA VAL A 380 -6.94 -7.06 16.08
C VAL A 380 -6.46 -8.50 15.96
N TYR A 381 -5.70 -8.84 14.92
CA TYR A 381 -5.23 -10.20 14.63
C TYR A 381 -3.87 -10.51 15.24
N VAL A 382 -3.21 -9.50 15.84
CA VAL A 382 -1.84 -9.61 16.36
C VAL A 382 -1.66 -10.75 17.35
N ASP A 383 -2.67 -11.05 18.15
CA ASP A 383 -2.61 -12.12 19.17
C ASP A 383 -2.73 -13.54 18.55
N GLU A 384 -3.28 -13.65 17.35
CA GLU A 384 -3.35 -14.91 16.62
C GLU A 384 -2.00 -15.27 15.98
N CYS A 385 -1.11 -14.28 15.79
CA CYS A 385 0.21 -14.47 15.21
C CYS A 385 1.18 -15.11 16.21
N LYS A 386 1.88 -16.15 15.78
CA LYS A 386 2.83 -16.94 16.61
C LYS A 386 4.31 -16.62 16.31
N LEU A 387 4.63 -15.47 15.68
CA LEU A 387 6.00 -15.02 15.47
C LEU A 387 6.70 -14.63 16.76
#